data_74077cd26e9922d4bc0cc82269106643
#
_entry.id   74077cd26e9922d4bc0cc82269106643
#
_cell.length_a   1.000
_cell.length_b   1.000
_cell.length_c   1.000
_cell.angle_alpha   90.00
_cell.angle_beta   90.00
_cell.angle_gamma   90.00
#
_symmetry.space_group_name_H-M   'P 1'
#
loop_
_entity.id
_entity.type
_entity.pdbx_description
1 polymer ?
#
loop_
_entity_poly.entity_id
_entity_poly.type
_entity_poly.pdbx_seq_one_letter_code
_entity_poly.pdbx_strand_id
1 'polypeptide(L)'
;MFLRQSLLAFIGLCAGGVIAAGVFAFLAIIGVFPRVIGKTGTNRHILLYETVIIIGGIFGNVLDIFEFPMLFGARGLGIPLLGHLVLGLFGLGSGIFVGCLVMSLAETLKALPVISRRIRLAVGLQYVILSVALGKLFGCLVYFLGGMGN
;
A
#
# COMPACT_ATOMS: atom_id res chain seq x y z
N MET A 1 -13.28 27.64 25.66
CA MET A 1 -12.94 26.24 25.31
C MET A 1 -13.51 25.85 23.97
N PHE A 2 -14.79 26.07 23.74
CA PHE A 2 -15.50 25.67 22.53
C PHE A 2 -14.89 26.22 21.21
N LEU A 3 -14.61 27.52 21.18
CA LEU A 3 -14.03 28.20 20.01
C LEU A 3 -12.67 27.63 19.59
N ARG A 4 -11.83 27.28 20.56
CA ARG A 4 -10.53 26.67 20.32
C ARG A 4 -10.65 25.27 19.71
N GLN A 5 -11.59 24.46 20.22
CA GLN A 5 -11.86 23.12 19.69
C GLN A 5 -12.43 23.17 18.29
N SER A 6 -13.36 24.10 18.02
CA SER A 6 -13.93 24.28 16.66
C SER A 6 -12.87 24.71 15.67
N LEU A 7 -11.97 25.62 16.04
CA LEU A 7 -10.84 26.05 15.20
C LEU A 7 -9.88 24.87 14.90
N LEU A 8 -9.54 24.08 15.91
CA LEU A 8 -8.67 22.90 15.72
C LEU A 8 -9.33 21.86 14.80
N ALA A 9 -10.63 21.60 14.97
CA ALA A 9 -11.35 20.69 14.11
C ALA A 9 -11.40 21.18 12.65
N PHE A 10 -11.61 22.48 12.44
CA PHE A 10 -11.64 23.08 11.11
C PHE A 10 -10.26 23.00 10.43
N ILE A 11 -9.19 23.34 11.15
CA ILE A 11 -7.82 23.24 10.63
C ILE A 11 -7.46 21.78 10.30
N GLY A 12 -7.83 20.84 11.19
CA GLY A 12 -7.61 19.41 10.95
C GLY A 12 -8.33 18.90 9.71
N LEU A 13 -9.58 19.31 9.51
CA LEU A 13 -10.38 18.92 8.36
C LEU A 13 -9.80 19.50 7.06
N CYS A 14 -9.40 20.77 7.07
CA CYS A 14 -8.76 21.40 5.90
C CYS A 14 -7.42 20.74 5.57
N ALA A 15 -6.56 20.50 6.56
CA ALA A 15 -5.26 19.87 6.37
C ALA A 15 -5.43 18.43 5.86
N GLY A 16 -6.32 17.64 6.48
CA GLY A 16 -6.63 16.29 6.05
C GLY A 16 -7.17 16.22 4.63
N GLY A 17 -8.06 17.16 4.26
CA GLY A 17 -8.59 17.27 2.89
C GLY A 17 -7.52 17.55 1.83
N VAL A 18 -6.59 18.45 2.12
CA VAL A 18 -5.46 18.75 1.22
C VAL A 18 -4.55 17.54 1.05
N ILE A 19 -4.22 16.84 2.13
CA ILE A 19 -3.37 15.64 2.08
C ILE A 19 -4.08 14.53 1.30
N ALA A 20 -5.35 14.27 1.58
CA ALA A 20 -6.12 13.27 0.87
C ALA A 20 -6.21 13.56 -0.64
N ALA A 21 -6.50 14.80 -1.01
CA ALA A 21 -6.54 15.23 -2.41
C ALA A 21 -5.18 15.03 -3.11
N GLY A 22 -4.08 15.35 -2.43
CA GLY A 22 -2.73 15.14 -2.93
C GLY A 22 -2.42 13.65 -3.19
N VAL A 23 -2.76 12.78 -2.25
CA VAL A 23 -2.57 11.33 -2.38
C VAL A 23 -3.41 10.77 -3.53
N PHE A 24 -4.69 11.16 -3.64
CA PHE A 24 -5.55 10.74 -4.74
C PHE A 24 -5.07 11.23 -6.10
N ALA A 25 -4.65 12.49 -6.20
CA ALA A 25 -4.07 13.04 -7.42
C ALA A 25 -2.81 12.26 -7.84
N PHE A 26 -1.93 11.95 -6.89
CA PHE A 26 -0.74 11.15 -7.13
C PHE A 26 -1.08 9.75 -7.66
N LEU A 27 -2.01 9.05 -7.01
CA LEU A 27 -2.45 7.71 -7.44
C LEU A 27 -3.13 7.74 -8.82
N ALA A 28 -3.88 8.80 -9.13
CA ALA A 28 -4.51 8.99 -10.42
C ALA A 28 -3.47 9.24 -11.53
N ILE A 29 -2.45 10.07 -11.27
CA ILE A 29 -1.37 10.36 -12.23
C ILE A 29 -0.55 9.11 -12.54
N ILE A 30 -0.23 8.31 -11.53
CA ILE A 30 0.50 7.05 -11.71
C ILE A 30 -0.36 6.01 -12.45
N GLY A 31 -1.70 6.14 -12.39
CA GLY A 31 -2.62 5.27 -13.09
C GLY A 31 -2.71 3.85 -12.50
N VAL A 32 -2.49 3.70 -11.18
CA VAL A 32 -2.60 2.40 -10.49
C VAL A 32 -4.00 1.83 -10.67
N PHE A 33 -5.04 2.63 -10.42
CA PHE A 33 -6.44 2.19 -10.50
C PHE A 33 -6.88 1.79 -11.92
N PRO A 34 -6.68 2.62 -12.96
CA PRO A 34 -7.02 2.22 -14.33
C PRO A 34 -6.31 0.93 -14.76
N ARG A 35 -5.10 0.71 -14.27
CA ARG A 35 -4.30 -0.46 -14.59
C ARG A 35 -4.81 -1.72 -13.91
N VAL A 36 -5.14 -1.64 -12.63
CA VAL A 36 -5.76 -2.76 -11.89
C VAL A 36 -7.11 -3.12 -12.50
N ILE A 37 -7.95 -2.13 -12.77
CA ILE A 37 -9.27 -2.31 -13.36
C ILE A 37 -9.16 -2.93 -14.77
N GLY A 38 -8.22 -2.46 -15.58
CA GLY A 38 -7.98 -2.99 -16.92
C GLY A 38 -7.45 -4.43 -16.91
N LYS A 39 -6.58 -4.78 -15.97
CA LYS A 39 -6.04 -6.15 -15.83
C LYS A 39 -7.06 -7.15 -15.28
N THR A 40 -7.93 -6.71 -14.39
CA THR A 40 -8.97 -7.55 -13.79
C THR A 40 -10.25 -7.62 -14.62
N GLY A 41 -10.38 -6.82 -15.69
CA GLY A 41 -11.56 -6.76 -16.54
C GLY A 41 -12.81 -6.23 -15.83
N THR A 42 -12.65 -5.56 -14.69
CA THR A 42 -13.74 -5.12 -13.80
C THR A 42 -14.22 -3.69 -14.07
N ASN A 43 -14.18 -3.24 -15.32
CA ASN A 43 -14.61 -1.87 -15.71
C ASN A 43 -16.03 -1.53 -15.28
N ARG A 44 -16.88 -2.53 -15.06
CA ARG A 44 -18.28 -2.35 -14.65
C ARG A 44 -18.43 -1.96 -13.17
N HIS A 45 -17.38 -2.12 -12.36
CA HIS A 45 -17.43 -1.97 -10.91
C HIS A 45 -16.51 -0.82 -10.40
N ILE A 46 -16.32 0.23 -11.20
CA ILE A 46 -15.44 1.35 -10.85
C ILE A 46 -15.88 2.01 -9.53
N LEU A 47 -17.19 2.23 -9.36
CA LEU A 47 -17.77 2.80 -8.14
C LEU A 47 -17.47 1.95 -6.89
N LEU A 48 -17.40 0.63 -7.06
CA LEU A 48 -17.05 -0.27 -5.96
C LEU A 48 -15.59 -0.06 -5.52
N TYR A 49 -14.66 0.11 -6.47
CA TYR A 49 -13.27 0.41 -6.15
C TYR A 49 -13.14 1.75 -5.41
N GLU A 50 -13.82 2.79 -5.87
CA GLU A 50 -13.83 4.10 -5.19
C GLU A 50 -14.35 3.98 -3.75
N THR A 51 -15.47 3.30 -3.56
CA THR A 51 -16.07 3.09 -2.23
C THR A 51 -15.15 2.31 -1.30
N VAL A 52 -14.53 1.25 -1.79
CA VAL A 52 -13.58 0.43 -1.00
C VAL A 52 -12.36 1.24 -0.58
N ILE A 53 -11.83 2.09 -1.47
CA ILE A 53 -10.68 2.95 -1.17
C ILE A 53 -11.04 3.97 -0.09
N ILE A 54 -12.20 4.63 -0.20
CA ILE A 54 -12.67 5.60 0.78
C ILE A 54 -12.86 4.93 2.14
N ILE A 55 -13.58 3.82 2.19
CA ILE A 55 -13.84 3.08 3.44
C ILE A 55 -12.51 2.59 4.03
N GLY A 56 -11.62 2.02 3.21
CA GLY A 56 -10.31 1.55 3.64
C GLY A 56 -9.45 2.67 4.23
N GLY A 57 -9.46 3.85 3.60
CA GLY A 57 -8.75 5.03 4.08
C GLY A 57 -9.30 5.54 5.42
N ILE A 58 -10.61 5.64 5.55
CA ILE A 58 -11.27 6.05 6.81
C ILE A 58 -10.94 5.04 7.92
N PHE A 59 -11.11 3.74 7.63
CA PHE A 59 -10.87 2.68 8.59
C PHE A 59 -9.40 2.63 9.04
N GLY A 60 -8.46 2.76 8.10
CA GLY A 60 -7.03 2.81 8.39
C GLY A 60 -6.68 4.00 9.30
N ASN A 61 -7.17 5.20 8.99
CA ASN A 61 -6.95 6.38 9.82
C ASN A 61 -7.54 6.24 11.24
N VAL A 62 -8.74 5.66 11.36
CA VAL A 62 -9.35 5.41 12.67
C VAL A 62 -8.51 4.43 13.49
N LEU A 63 -8.03 3.36 12.89
CA LEU A 63 -7.16 2.39 13.57
C LEU A 63 -5.83 3.01 14.01
N ASP A 64 -5.26 3.87 13.19
CA ASP A 64 -4.00 4.57 13.49
C ASP A 64 -4.14 5.58 14.64
N ILE A 65 -5.20 6.41 14.61
CA ILE A 65 -5.45 7.43 15.65
C ILE A 65 -5.76 6.79 17.02
N PHE A 66 -6.53 5.72 17.03
CA PHE A 66 -6.93 5.08 18.29
C PHE A 66 -5.89 4.09 18.82
N GLU A 67 -4.79 3.85 18.08
CA GLU A 67 -3.74 2.90 18.47
C GLU A 67 -4.32 1.60 19.05
N PHE A 68 -5.39 1.10 18.44
CA PHE A 68 -6.01 -0.13 18.93
C PHE A 68 -4.93 -1.21 19.03
N PRO A 69 -4.67 -1.75 20.23
CA PRO A 69 -3.75 -2.85 20.34
C PRO A 69 -4.32 -4.01 19.52
N MET A 70 -3.79 -4.16 18.30
CA MET A 70 -4.20 -5.27 17.43
C MET A 70 -3.67 -6.58 18.00
N LEU A 71 -4.29 -7.03 19.08
CA LEU A 71 -4.05 -8.33 19.71
C LEU A 71 -4.62 -9.49 18.87
N PHE A 72 -4.63 -9.32 17.54
CA PHE A 72 -5.07 -10.38 16.62
C PHE A 72 -4.15 -11.60 16.65
N GLY A 73 -2.92 -11.46 17.17
CA GLY A 73 -1.90 -12.50 17.05
C GLY A 73 -1.86 -13.55 18.14
N ALA A 74 -2.22 -13.28 19.38
CA ALA A 74 -1.93 -14.24 20.46
C ALA A 74 -3.03 -14.41 21.51
N ARG A 75 -3.94 -13.47 21.73
CA ARG A 75 -4.89 -13.52 22.86
C ARG A 75 -6.34 -13.16 22.54
N GLY A 76 -6.61 -12.54 21.37
CA GLY A 76 -7.95 -12.00 21.09
C GLY A 76 -9.00 -13.00 20.60
N LEU A 77 -8.62 -14.00 19.84
CA LEU A 77 -9.56 -14.97 19.23
C LEU A 77 -9.47 -16.41 19.76
N GLY A 78 -8.70 -16.67 20.79
CA GLY A 78 -8.61 -18.02 21.40
C GLY A 78 -7.94 -19.09 20.50
N ILE A 79 -7.69 -18.81 19.24
CA ILE A 79 -7.04 -19.71 18.28
C ILE A 79 -5.85 -18.97 17.66
N PRO A 80 -4.61 -19.26 18.08
CA PRO A 80 -3.43 -18.54 17.59
C PRO A 80 -3.23 -18.68 16.07
N LEU A 81 -3.65 -19.80 15.48
CA LEU A 81 -3.57 -20.06 14.05
C LEU A 81 -4.41 -19.07 13.23
N LEU A 82 -5.60 -18.74 13.68
CA LEU A 82 -6.50 -17.81 13.00
C LEU A 82 -5.94 -16.37 12.98
N GLY A 83 -5.32 -15.95 14.09
CA GLY A 83 -4.65 -14.64 14.17
C GLY A 83 -3.48 -14.52 13.19
N HIS A 84 -2.64 -15.55 13.10
CA HIS A 84 -1.54 -15.57 12.13
C HIS A 84 -2.03 -15.59 10.68
N LEU A 85 -3.13 -16.28 10.40
CA LEU A 85 -3.71 -16.35 9.06
C LEU A 85 -4.28 -14.98 8.64
N VAL A 86 -5.02 -14.30 9.52
CA VAL A 86 -5.55 -12.95 9.26
C VAL A 86 -4.41 -11.95 9.06
N LEU A 87 -3.38 -11.99 9.89
CA LEU A 87 -2.20 -11.14 9.75
C LEU A 87 -1.45 -11.41 8.44
N GLY A 88 -1.33 -12.69 8.06
CA GLY A 88 -0.72 -13.10 6.79
C GLY A 88 -1.51 -12.61 5.58
N LEU A 89 -2.84 -12.72 5.59
CA LEU A 89 -3.70 -12.21 4.53
C LEU A 89 -3.62 -10.68 4.41
N PHE A 90 -3.61 -9.98 5.54
CA PHE A 90 -3.47 -8.53 5.55
C PHE A 90 -2.10 -8.11 5.00
N GLY A 91 -1.03 -8.76 5.42
CA GLY A 91 0.32 -8.52 4.91
C GLY A 91 0.45 -8.81 3.42
N LEU A 92 -0.18 -9.88 2.94
CA LEU A 92 -0.21 -10.23 1.52
C LEU A 92 -0.98 -9.18 0.71
N GLY A 93 -2.14 -8.75 1.17
CA GLY A 93 -2.93 -7.70 0.52
C GLY A 93 -2.18 -6.37 0.44
N SER A 94 -1.58 -5.96 1.54
CA SER A 94 -0.74 -4.76 1.61
C SER A 94 0.49 -4.87 0.69
N GLY A 95 1.15 -6.02 0.67
CA GLY A 95 2.30 -6.29 -0.19
C GLY A 95 1.96 -6.23 -1.68
N ILE A 96 0.81 -6.79 -2.09
CA ILE A 96 0.32 -6.70 -3.48
C ILE A 96 0.06 -5.24 -3.86
N PHE A 97 -0.61 -4.48 -2.99
CA PHE A 97 -0.88 -3.06 -3.26
C PHE A 97 0.39 -2.25 -3.43
N VAL A 98 1.34 -2.38 -2.50
CA VAL A 98 2.64 -1.69 -2.57
C VAL A 98 3.43 -2.12 -3.81
N GLY A 99 3.42 -3.41 -4.15
CA GLY A 99 4.06 -3.94 -5.35
C GLY A 99 3.48 -3.33 -6.64
N CYS A 100 2.16 -3.26 -6.75
CA CYS A 100 1.47 -2.61 -7.88
C CYS A 100 1.83 -1.12 -7.98
N LEU A 101 1.93 -0.43 -6.86
CA LEU A 101 2.29 0.98 -6.79
C LEU A 101 3.73 1.22 -7.26
N VAL A 102 4.67 0.42 -6.77
CA VAL A 102 6.09 0.50 -7.18
C VAL A 102 6.27 0.21 -8.66
N MET A 103 5.60 -0.81 -9.20
CA MET A 103 5.69 -1.14 -10.63
C MET A 103 5.07 -0.04 -11.50
N SER A 104 3.94 0.52 -11.10
CA SER A 104 3.30 1.63 -11.80
C SER A 104 4.20 2.87 -11.79
N LEU A 105 4.85 3.16 -10.68
CA LEU A 105 5.80 4.27 -10.56
C LEU A 105 7.03 4.04 -11.45
N ALA A 106 7.60 2.84 -11.47
CA ALA A 106 8.73 2.49 -12.31
C ALA A 106 8.43 2.65 -13.81
N GLU A 107 7.19 2.36 -14.21
CA GLU A 107 6.75 2.52 -15.59
C GLU A 107 6.50 3.99 -15.96
N THR A 108 5.87 4.78 -15.08
CA THR A 108 5.64 6.22 -15.33
C THR A 108 6.92 7.02 -15.40
N LEU A 109 7.90 6.70 -14.56
CA LEU A 109 9.24 7.31 -14.59
C LEU A 109 10.10 6.82 -15.76
N LYS A 110 9.58 5.90 -16.61
CA LYS A 110 10.34 5.24 -17.69
C LYS A 110 11.66 4.61 -17.21
N ALA A 111 11.75 4.29 -15.92
CA ALA A 111 12.95 3.73 -15.32
C ALA A 111 13.33 2.40 -15.96
N LEU A 112 12.35 1.52 -16.18
CA LEU A 112 12.56 0.22 -16.81
C LEU A 112 13.09 0.32 -18.26
N PRO A 113 12.48 1.14 -19.16
CA PRO A 113 13.01 1.32 -20.51
C PRO A 113 14.42 1.96 -20.54
N VAL A 114 14.70 2.88 -19.62
CA VAL A 114 16.03 3.52 -19.54
C VAL A 114 17.10 2.52 -19.09
N ILE A 115 16.81 1.72 -18.07
CA ILE A 115 17.72 0.68 -17.58
C ILE A 115 17.94 -0.38 -18.65
N SER A 116 16.89 -0.86 -19.32
CA SER A 116 16.99 -1.89 -20.35
C SER A 116 17.85 -1.43 -21.56
N ARG A 117 17.70 -0.16 -21.96
CA ARG A 117 18.53 0.44 -23.03
C ARG A 117 19.98 0.62 -22.61
N ARG A 118 20.23 1.02 -21.35
CA ARG A 118 21.59 1.26 -20.84
C ARG A 118 22.40 -0.01 -20.70
N ILE A 119 21.75 -1.11 -20.32
CA ILE A 119 22.42 -2.39 -20.08
C ILE A 119 22.38 -3.31 -21.33
N ARG A 120 21.74 -2.86 -22.44
CA ARG A 120 21.53 -3.66 -23.67
C ARG A 120 20.85 -5.02 -23.43
N LEU A 121 20.10 -5.13 -22.36
CA LEU A 121 19.39 -6.35 -21.98
C LEU A 121 17.99 -6.37 -22.63
N ALA A 122 17.97 -6.73 -23.93
CA ALA A 122 16.69 -6.89 -24.64
C ALA A 122 15.87 -8.10 -24.16
N VAL A 123 16.51 -9.11 -23.56
CA VAL A 123 15.89 -10.41 -23.21
C VAL A 123 15.92 -10.72 -21.72
N GLY A 124 16.66 -9.98 -20.89
CA GLY A 124 16.91 -10.32 -19.48
C GLY A 124 16.12 -9.51 -18.44
N LEU A 125 15.25 -8.59 -18.85
CA LEU A 125 14.55 -7.68 -17.92
C LEU A 125 13.71 -8.41 -16.87
N GLN A 126 13.13 -9.54 -17.22
CA GLN A 126 12.33 -10.38 -16.31
C GLN A 126 13.20 -10.93 -15.16
N TYR A 127 14.43 -11.35 -15.45
CA TYR A 127 15.35 -11.86 -14.44
C TYR A 127 15.86 -10.77 -13.50
N VAL A 128 16.06 -9.55 -14.02
CA VAL A 128 16.44 -8.40 -13.19
C VAL A 128 15.32 -8.04 -12.22
N ILE A 129 14.09 -8.00 -12.68
CA ILE A 129 12.92 -7.73 -11.81
C ILE A 129 12.78 -8.83 -10.74
N LEU A 130 12.93 -10.10 -11.14
CA LEU A 130 12.86 -11.23 -10.22
C LEU A 130 14.00 -11.17 -9.18
N SER A 131 15.23 -10.87 -9.59
CA SER A 131 16.37 -10.77 -8.67
C SER A 131 16.21 -9.65 -7.65
N VAL A 132 15.69 -8.49 -8.06
CA VAL A 132 15.39 -7.38 -7.17
C VAL A 132 14.28 -7.76 -6.18
N ALA A 133 13.21 -8.42 -6.65
CA ALA A 133 12.12 -8.88 -5.80
C ALA A 133 12.60 -9.90 -4.77
N LEU A 134 13.39 -10.90 -5.19
CA LEU A 134 13.99 -11.88 -4.29
C LEU A 134 14.97 -11.25 -3.30
N GLY A 135 15.83 -10.34 -3.74
CA GLY A 135 16.75 -9.62 -2.87
C GLY A 135 16.05 -8.82 -1.78
N LYS A 136 14.94 -8.16 -2.13
CA LYS A 136 14.12 -7.43 -1.17
C LYS A 136 13.42 -8.37 -0.18
N LEU A 137 12.89 -9.50 -0.65
CA LEU A 137 12.27 -10.52 0.19
C LEU A 137 13.27 -11.12 1.19
N PHE A 138 14.44 -11.52 0.73
CA PHE A 138 15.49 -12.04 1.60
C PHE A 138 16.00 -10.98 2.58
N GLY A 139 16.20 -9.75 2.12
CA GLY A 139 16.61 -8.64 2.98
C GLY A 139 15.60 -8.37 4.11
N CYS A 140 14.31 -8.35 3.79
CA CYS A 140 13.26 -8.22 4.81
C CYS A 140 13.24 -9.40 5.78
N LEU A 141 13.35 -10.64 5.29
CA LEU A 141 13.38 -11.83 6.14
C LEU A 141 14.57 -11.79 7.10
N VAL A 142 15.76 -11.48 6.62
CA VAL A 142 16.96 -11.37 7.47
C VAL A 142 16.80 -10.27 8.51
N TYR A 143 16.23 -9.12 8.14
CA TYR A 143 15.98 -8.01 9.05
C TYR A 143 15.02 -8.41 10.19
N PHE A 144 13.90 -9.05 9.86
CA PHE A 144 12.90 -9.45 10.84
C PHE A 144 13.31 -10.66 11.67
N LEU A 145 13.98 -11.67 11.08
CA LEU A 145 14.46 -12.85 11.79
C LEU A 145 15.72 -12.56 12.60
N GLY A 146 16.55 -11.65 12.13
CA GLY A 146 17.79 -11.25 12.82
C GLY A 146 17.58 -10.33 14.03
N GLY A 147 16.35 -9.91 14.32
CA GLY A 147 16.03 -9.04 15.45
C GLY A 147 16.73 -7.68 15.40
N MET A 148 17.14 -7.23 14.21
CA MET A 148 17.83 -5.94 14.04
C MET A 148 16.87 -4.73 14.17
N GLY A 149 15.62 -4.96 14.49
CA GLY A 149 14.60 -3.94 14.70
C GLY A 149 14.25 -3.66 16.16
N ASN A 150 14.99 -4.22 17.13
CA ASN A 150 14.81 -3.94 18.56
C ASN A 150 15.92 -3.04 19.08
#